data_54b1ba021c43d6b7ea2c8be1e9fe9edd
#
_entry.id   54b1ba021c43d6b7ea2c8be1e9fe9edd
#
_cell.length_a   1.000
_cell.length_b   1.000
_cell.length_c   1.000
_cell.angle_alpha   90.00
_cell.angle_beta   90.00
_cell.angle_gamma   90.00
#
_symmetry.space_group_name_H-M   'P 1'
#
loop_
_entity.id
_entity.type
_entity.pdbx_description
1 polymer ?
#
loop_
_entity_poly.entity_id
_entity_poly.type
_entity_poly.pdbx_seq_one_letter_code
_entity_poly.pdbx_strand_id
1 'polypeptide(L)'
;MVIYTLQSILIFAKRSEEAREFLFIRQNVVMFCLHFVAFMVLYLQMNQSQILFFYGEQALYLAATLIFFRHLYPKASKLAINNMCMLITIGFIMVTRLSYDQSVKQFQICVIGTVIALIVPWLISKLKFITKFAVVYAILGIGLLVAVAVMATV
;
A
#
# COMPACT_ATOMS: atom_id res chain seq x y z
N MET A 1 13.77 -6.49 5.10
CA MET A 1 13.89 -5.16 4.49
C MET A 1 15.01 -5.09 3.46
N VAL A 2 16.27 -5.34 3.82
CA VAL A 2 17.44 -5.27 2.90
C VAL A 2 17.24 -6.09 1.61
N ILE A 3 16.76 -7.33 1.72
CA ILE A 3 16.49 -8.20 0.57
C ILE A 3 15.46 -7.58 -0.37
N TYR A 4 14.39 -7.00 0.16
CA TYR A 4 13.35 -6.35 -0.63
C TYR A 4 13.89 -5.12 -1.38
N THR A 5 14.67 -4.28 -0.71
CA THR A 5 15.28 -3.08 -1.30
C THR A 5 16.28 -3.44 -2.40
N LEU A 6 17.12 -4.46 -2.18
CA LEU A 6 18.04 -4.98 -3.21
C LEU A 6 17.28 -5.50 -4.44
N GLN A 7 16.18 -6.21 -4.24
CA GLN A 7 15.32 -6.68 -5.34
C GLN A 7 14.71 -5.51 -6.12
N SER A 8 14.29 -4.43 -5.44
CA SER A 8 13.78 -3.22 -6.10
C SER A 8 14.82 -2.56 -7.00
N ILE A 9 16.09 -2.51 -6.55
CA ILE A 9 17.21 -1.98 -7.35
C ILE A 9 17.54 -2.91 -8.52
N LEU A 10 17.56 -4.23 -8.30
CA LEU A 10 17.85 -5.22 -9.33
C LEU A 10 16.83 -5.23 -10.48
N ILE A 11 15.57 -4.83 -10.23
CA ILE A 11 14.56 -4.70 -11.28
C ILE A 11 14.96 -3.64 -12.32
N PHE A 12 15.59 -2.54 -11.91
CA PHE A 12 16.09 -1.54 -12.85
C PHE A 12 17.29 -2.03 -13.65
N ALA A 13 18.13 -2.90 -13.07
CA ALA A 13 19.32 -3.43 -13.73
C ALA A 13 19.00 -4.58 -14.71
N LYS A 14 17.89 -5.28 -14.53
CA LYS A 14 17.48 -6.42 -15.38
C LYS A 14 16.75 -5.95 -16.64
N ARG A 15 17.26 -6.39 -17.81
CA ARG A 15 16.74 -6.02 -19.13
C ARG A 15 15.69 -6.99 -19.68
N SER A 16 15.64 -8.25 -19.19
CA SER A 16 14.66 -9.24 -19.63
C SER A 16 13.36 -9.15 -18.84
N GLU A 17 12.22 -9.15 -19.53
CA GLU A 17 10.88 -9.09 -18.91
C GLU A 17 10.62 -10.28 -17.97
N GLU A 18 11.01 -11.48 -18.36
CA GLU A 18 10.82 -12.69 -17.54
C GLU A 18 11.55 -12.60 -16.20
N ALA A 19 12.80 -12.09 -16.21
CA ALA A 19 13.57 -11.90 -14.97
C ALA A 19 12.96 -10.82 -14.07
N ARG A 20 12.34 -9.79 -14.65
CA ARG A 20 11.61 -8.75 -13.88
C ARG A 20 10.34 -9.30 -13.25
N GLU A 21 9.55 -10.10 -13.98
CA GLU A 21 8.34 -10.76 -13.44
C GLU A 21 8.70 -11.68 -12.26
N PHE A 22 9.76 -12.47 -12.38
CA PHE A 22 10.22 -13.32 -11.29
C PHE A 22 10.62 -12.51 -10.05
N LEU A 23 11.27 -11.34 -10.23
CA LEU A 23 11.63 -10.45 -9.12
C LEU A 23 10.39 -9.85 -8.45
N PHE A 24 9.35 -9.47 -9.22
CA PHE A 24 8.09 -8.99 -8.65
C PHE A 24 7.39 -10.04 -7.79
N ILE A 25 7.38 -11.30 -8.24
CA ILE A 25 6.81 -12.41 -7.45
C ILE A 25 7.61 -12.59 -6.15
N ARG A 26 8.93 -12.60 -6.24
CA ARG A 26 9.81 -12.71 -5.05
C ARG A 26 9.59 -11.56 -4.06
N GLN A 27 9.42 -10.33 -4.53
CA GLN A 27 9.10 -9.20 -3.68
C GLN A 27 7.79 -9.41 -2.91
N ASN A 28 6.75 -9.88 -3.58
CA ASN A 28 5.48 -10.16 -2.93
C ASN A 28 5.62 -11.27 -1.87
N VAL A 29 6.34 -12.33 -2.18
CA VAL A 29 6.60 -13.42 -1.22
C VAL A 29 7.34 -12.89 0.01
N VAL A 30 8.40 -12.09 -0.18
CA VAL A 30 9.15 -11.48 0.93
C VAL A 30 8.25 -10.56 1.77
N MET A 31 7.37 -9.78 1.13
CA MET A 31 6.41 -8.91 1.82
C MET A 31 5.44 -9.72 2.69
N PHE A 32 4.81 -10.76 2.13
CA PHE A 32 3.88 -11.60 2.89
C PHE A 32 4.58 -12.39 4.00
N CYS A 33 5.80 -12.91 3.77
CA CYS A 33 6.60 -13.54 4.80
C CYS A 33 6.93 -12.58 5.95
N LEU A 34 7.33 -11.35 5.64
CA LEU A 34 7.62 -10.33 6.64
C LEU A 34 6.35 -9.99 7.45
N HIS A 35 5.21 -9.84 6.76
CA HIS A 35 3.92 -9.58 7.40
C HIS A 35 3.53 -10.72 8.34
N PHE A 36 3.63 -11.96 7.89
CA PHE A 36 3.33 -13.14 8.68
C PHE A 36 4.21 -13.24 9.95
N VAL A 37 5.53 -13.14 9.78
CA VAL A 37 6.48 -13.24 10.90
C VAL A 37 6.23 -12.14 11.93
N ALA A 38 6.01 -10.90 11.47
CA ALA A 38 5.75 -9.78 12.37
C ALA A 38 4.45 -9.97 13.18
N PHE A 39 3.36 -10.40 12.54
CA PHE A 39 2.09 -10.66 13.23
C PHE A 39 2.15 -11.88 14.14
N MET A 40 2.94 -12.91 13.80
CA MET A 40 3.19 -14.03 14.67
C MET A 40 3.91 -13.60 15.95
N VAL A 41 4.92 -12.73 15.83
CA VAL A 41 5.62 -12.17 17.01
C VAL A 41 4.65 -11.32 17.85
N LEU A 42 3.83 -10.47 17.24
CA LEU A 42 2.82 -9.68 17.95
C LEU A 42 1.80 -10.55 18.68
N TYR A 43 1.35 -11.64 18.05
CA TYR A 43 0.45 -12.61 18.66
C TYR A 43 1.06 -13.24 19.91
N LEU A 44 2.33 -13.67 19.84
CA LEU A 44 3.04 -14.27 20.97
C LEU A 44 3.29 -13.27 22.11
N GLN A 45 3.50 -11.98 21.79
CA GLN A 45 3.73 -10.95 22.79
C GLN A 45 2.43 -10.49 23.49
N MET A 46 1.36 -10.32 22.73
CA MET A 46 0.08 -9.78 23.25
C MET A 46 -0.87 -10.87 23.72
N ASN A 47 -0.64 -12.13 23.33
CA ASN A 47 -1.44 -13.32 23.66
C ASN A 47 -2.95 -13.13 23.39
N GLN A 48 -3.31 -12.42 22.31
CA GLN A 48 -4.68 -12.10 21.91
C GLN A 48 -5.01 -12.76 20.57
N SER A 49 -6.00 -13.66 20.56
CA SER A 49 -6.42 -14.37 19.35
C SER A 49 -6.95 -13.43 18.25
N GLN A 50 -7.44 -12.26 18.63
CA GLN A 50 -7.91 -11.23 17.70
C GLN A 50 -6.84 -10.78 16.70
N ILE A 51 -5.57 -10.78 17.10
CA ILE A 51 -4.44 -10.38 16.23
C ILE A 51 -4.29 -11.34 15.05
N LEU A 52 -4.57 -12.63 15.25
CA LEU A 52 -4.48 -13.61 14.18
C LEU A 52 -5.59 -13.44 13.13
N PHE A 53 -6.82 -13.16 13.57
CA PHE A 53 -7.92 -12.84 12.64
C PHE A 53 -7.63 -11.55 11.87
N PHE A 54 -7.16 -10.53 12.56
CA PHE A 54 -6.80 -9.26 11.95
C PHE A 54 -5.64 -9.37 10.94
N TYR A 55 -4.66 -10.25 11.20
CA TYR A 55 -3.65 -10.63 10.21
C TYR A 55 -4.30 -11.18 8.94
N GLY A 56 -5.26 -12.09 9.07
CA GLY A 56 -5.96 -12.69 7.93
C GLY A 56 -6.69 -11.64 7.07
N GLU A 57 -7.39 -10.69 7.71
CA GLU A 57 -8.06 -9.58 7.02
C GLU A 57 -7.07 -8.70 6.27
N GLN A 58 -5.95 -8.35 6.88
CA GLN A 58 -4.91 -7.54 6.25
C GLN A 58 -4.21 -8.27 5.10
N ALA A 59 -3.90 -9.56 5.26
CA ALA A 59 -3.29 -10.37 4.21
C ALA A 59 -4.22 -10.51 3.00
N LEU A 60 -5.50 -10.73 3.23
CA LEU A 60 -6.52 -10.77 2.18
C LEU A 60 -6.64 -9.41 1.46
N TYR A 61 -6.66 -8.32 2.21
CA TYR A 61 -6.68 -6.96 1.67
C TYR A 61 -5.47 -6.67 0.77
N LEU A 62 -4.26 -7.00 1.22
CA LEU A 62 -3.03 -6.81 0.44
C LEU A 62 -3.04 -7.64 -0.85
N ALA A 63 -3.46 -8.92 -0.77
CA ALA A 63 -3.60 -9.79 -1.93
C ALA A 63 -4.63 -9.25 -2.91
N ALA A 64 -5.82 -8.84 -2.43
CA ALA A 64 -6.86 -8.24 -3.24
C ALA A 64 -6.37 -6.95 -3.93
N THR A 65 -5.69 -6.07 -3.21
CA THR A 65 -5.11 -4.84 -3.76
C THR A 65 -4.14 -5.14 -4.91
N LEU A 66 -3.22 -6.08 -4.74
CA LEU A 66 -2.27 -6.49 -5.79
C LEU A 66 -2.99 -7.04 -7.03
N ILE A 67 -4.01 -7.89 -6.82
CA ILE A 67 -4.78 -8.50 -7.92
C ILE A 67 -5.58 -7.43 -8.66
N PHE A 68 -6.33 -6.57 -7.94
CA PHE A 68 -7.16 -5.53 -8.55
C PHE A 68 -6.34 -4.53 -9.35
N PHE A 69 -5.22 -4.04 -8.82
CA PHE A 69 -4.37 -3.11 -9.56
C PHE A 69 -3.76 -3.76 -10.81
N ARG A 70 -3.34 -5.02 -10.75
CA ARG A 70 -2.80 -5.74 -11.91
C ARG A 70 -3.85 -5.98 -12.99
N HIS A 71 -5.10 -6.26 -12.58
CA HIS A 71 -6.17 -6.56 -13.51
C HIS A 71 -6.78 -5.30 -14.14
N LEU A 72 -7.06 -4.28 -13.32
CA LEU A 72 -7.70 -3.04 -13.77
C LEU A 72 -6.72 -2.09 -14.48
N TYR A 73 -5.46 -2.10 -14.06
CA TYR A 73 -4.43 -1.18 -14.56
C TYR A 73 -3.15 -1.90 -15.01
N PRO A 74 -3.22 -2.70 -16.10
CA PRO A 74 -2.06 -3.50 -16.57
C PRO A 74 -0.88 -2.63 -17.02
N LYS A 75 -1.14 -1.34 -17.35
CA LYS A 75 -0.10 -0.36 -17.71
C LYS A 75 0.54 0.34 -16.50
N ALA A 76 0.02 0.15 -15.29
CA ALA A 76 0.59 0.74 -14.08
C ALA A 76 1.93 0.07 -13.72
N SER A 77 2.83 0.84 -13.11
CA SER A 77 4.12 0.31 -12.66
C SER A 77 3.92 -0.73 -11.56
N LYS A 78 4.21 -2.00 -11.87
CA LYS A 78 4.16 -3.11 -10.90
C LYS A 78 5.05 -2.85 -9.70
N LEU A 79 6.22 -2.23 -9.91
CA LEU A 79 7.15 -1.87 -8.85
C LEU A 79 6.54 -0.85 -7.88
N ALA A 80 5.86 0.17 -8.40
CA ALA A 80 5.21 1.19 -7.57
C ALA A 80 4.11 0.58 -6.70
N ILE A 81 3.29 -0.32 -7.26
CA ILE A 81 2.23 -1.02 -6.53
C ILE A 81 2.81 -1.92 -5.43
N ASN A 82 3.86 -2.70 -5.75
CA ASN A 82 4.53 -3.56 -4.76
C ASN A 82 5.11 -2.72 -3.60
N ASN A 83 5.78 -1.60 -3.92
CA ASN A 83 6.35 -0.72 -2.91
C ASN A 83 5.27 -0.05 -2.05
N MET A 84 4.14 0.35 -2.64
CA MET A 84 2.99 0.86 -1.91
C MET A 84 2.46 -0.20 -0.92
N CYS A 85 2.23 -1.43 -1.37
CA CYS A 85 1.77 -2.51 -0.50
C CYS A 85 2.78 -2.83 0.61
N MET A 86 4.09 -2.78 0.32
CA MET A 86 5.13 -2.97 1.33
C MET A 86 5.11 -1.88 2.40
N LEU A 87 4.94 -0.61 2.02
CA LEU A 87 4.83 0.51 2.96
C LEU A 87 3.57 0.40 3.84
N ILE A 88 2.43 0.00 3.25
CA ILE A 88 1.19 -0.25 3.99
C ILE A 88 1.41 -1.40 4.99
N THR A 89 2.08 -2.47 4.59
CA THR A 89 2.41 -3.61 5.46
C THR A 89 3.21 -3.16 6.68
N ILE A 90 4.24 -2.35 6.48
CA ILE A 90 5.05 -1.80 7.57
C ILE A 90 4.20 -0.93 8.48
N GLY A 91 3.36 -0.05 7.90
CA GLY A 91 2.44 0.80 8.64
C GLY A 91 1.51 -0.01 9.55
N PHE A 92 0.90 -1.07 9.02
CA PHE A 92 0.03 -1.95 9.80
C PHE A 92 0.77 -2.62 10.96
N ILE A 93 1.96 -3.17 10.73
CA ILE A 93 2.77 -3.80 11.79
C ILE A 93 3.09 -2.79 12.90
N MET A 94 3.51 -1.58 12.53
CA MET A 94 3.91 -0.56 13.51
C MET A 94 2.72 -0.06 14.34
N VAL A 95 1.58 0.21 13.71
CA VAL A 95 0.40 0.70 14.43
C VAL A 95 -0.25 -0.39 15.27
N THR A 96 -0.30 -1.64 14.79
CA THR A 96 -0.81 -2.77 15.58
C THR A 96 0.04 -3.00 16.83
N ARG A 97 1.36 -2.81 16.73
CA ARG A 97 2.27 -2.88 17.88
C ARG A 97 1.99 -1.83 18.94
N LEU A 98 1.58 -0.61 18.52
CA LEU A 98 1.33 0.50 19.43
C LEU A 98 -0.08 0.44 20.05
N SER A 99 -1.09 0.16 19.24
CA SER A 99 -2.49 0.10 19.66
C SER A 99 -3.30 -0.70 18.66
N TYR A 100 -3.95 -1.76 19.12
CA TYR A 100 -4.85 -2.58 18.30
C TYR A 100 -6.03 -1.76 17.76
N ASP A 101 -6.69 -0.96 18.61
CA ASP A 101 -7.86 -0.17 18.21
C ASP A 101 -7.53 0.87 17.13
N GLN A 102 -6.37 1.51 17.23
CA GLN A 102 -5.91 2.44 16.21
C GLN A 102 -5.58 1.73 14.89
N SER A 103 -5.05 0.52 14.97
CA SER A 103 -4.75 -0.29 13.78
C SER A 103 -6.02 -0.67 13.03
N VAL A 104 -7.10 -1.02 13.72
CA VAL A 104 -8.41 -1.31 13.10
C VAL A 104 -8.94 -0.07 12.37
N LYS A 105 -8.90 1.11 13.00
CA LYS A 105 -9.31 2.36 12.37
C LYS A 105 -8.47 2.68 11.13
N GLN A 106 -7.14 2.54 11.24
CA GLN A 106 -6.24 2.76 10.11
C GLN A 106 -6.52 1.78 8.97
N PHE A 107 -6.79 0.51 9.27
CA PHE A 107 -7.15 -0.48 8.27
C PHE A 107 -8.41 -0.08 7.50
N GLN A 108 -9.47 0.35 8.20
CA GLN A 108 -10.69 0.84 7.56
C GLN A 108 -10.42 2.03 6.62
N ILE A 109 -9.62 3.01 7.07
CA ILE A 109 -9.23 4.17 6.25
C ILE A 109 -8.44 3.71 5.02
N CYS A 110 -7.51 2.75 5.17
CA CYS A 110 -6.74 2.21 4.04
C CYS A 110 -7.62 1.49 3.02
N VAL A 111 -8.62 0.72 3.46
CA VAL A 111 -9.59 0.06 2.56
C VAL A 111 -10.37 1.10 1.76
N ILE A 112 -10.93 2.10 2.43
CA ILE A 112 -11.67 3.19 1.77
C ILE A 112 -10.76 3.94 0.79
N GLY A 113 -9.56 4.30 1.22
CA GLY A 113 -8.57 4.99 0.39
C GLY A 113 -8.18 4.19 -0.86
N THR A 114 -8.03 2.87 -0.73
CA THR A 114 -7.73 1.98 -1.87
C THR A 114 -8.89 1.90 -2.86
N VAL A 115 -10.14 1.83 -2.37
CA VAL A 115 -11.32 1.87 -3.24
C VAL A 115 -11.37 3.18 -4.03
N ILE A 116 -11.15 4.31 -3.37
CA ILE A 116 -11.07 5.62 -4.02
C ILE A 116 -9.93 5.64 -5.05
N ALA A 117 -8.74 5.15 -4.69
CA ALA A 117 -7.58 5.09 -5.57
C ALA A 117 -7.81 4.21 -6.81
N LEU A 118 -8.63 3.17 -6.71
CA LEU A 118 -9.02 2.35 -7.85
C LEU A 118 -10.03 3.05 -8.77
N ILE A 119 -10.89 3.91 -8.22
CA ILE A 119 -11.91 4.63 -9.01
C ILE A 119 -11.31 5.83 -9.75
N VAL A 120 -10.35 6.55 -9.13
CA VAL A 120 -9.79 7.80 -9.67
C VAL A 120 -9.20 7.67 -11.09
N PRO A 121 -8.34 6.70 -11.43
CA PRO A 121 -7.80 6.58 -12.79
C PRO A 121 -8.87 6.27 -13.83
N TRP A 122 -9.90 5.49 -13.47
CA TRP A 122 -11.04 5.22 -14.33
C TRP A 122 -11.85 6.50 -14.59
N LEU A 123 -12.09 7.30 -13.55
CA LEU A 123 -12.78 8.57 -13.64
C LEU A 123 -12.01 9.57 -14.52
N ILE A 124 -10.68 9.67 -14.33
CA ILE A 124 -9.82 10.55 -15.14
C ILE A 124 -9.82 10.12 -16.62
N SER A 125 -9.82 8.81 -16.89
CA SER A 125 -9.82 8.31 -18.27
C SER A 125 -11.11 8.64 -19.04
N LYS A 126 -12.25 8.73 -18.33
CA LYS A 126 -13.55 9.08 -18.91
C LYS A 126 -13.78 10.59 -19.00
N LEU A 127 -13.28 11.36 -18.05
CA LEU A 127 -13.49 12.79 -17.96
C LEU A 127 -12.28 13.57 -18.49
N LYS A 128 -12.17 13.71 -19.83
CA LYS A 128 -11.14 14.55 -20.48
C LYS A 128 -11.13 15.99 -19.97
N PHE A 129 -12.21 16.43 -19.34
CA PHE A 129 -12.37 17.74 -18.75
C PHE A 129 -11.48 17.94 -17.51
N ILE A 130 -11.22 16.88 -16.74
CA ILE A 130 -10.40 16.93 -15.51
C ILE A 130 -8.95 17.33 -15.82
N THR A 131 -8.41 16.92 -16.95
CA THR A 131 -7.04 17.28 -17.36
C THR A 131 -6.85 18.77 -17.62
N LYS A 132 -7.92 19.51 -17.98
CA LYS A 132 -7.85 20.97 -18.17
C LYS A 132 -7.73 21.73 -16.84
N PHE A 133 -8.16 21.13 -15.72
CA PHE A 133 -8.14 21.75 -14.40
C PHE A 133 -6.98 21.26 -13.50
N ALA A 134 -5.94 20.67 -14.09
CA ALA A 134 -4.78 20.15 -13.34
C ALA A 134 -4.16 21.20 -12.40
N VAL A 135 -4.08 22.47 -12.84
CA VAL A 135 -3.56 23.59 -12.04
C VAL A 135 -4.45 23.87 -10.83
N VAL A 136 -5.79 23.81 -11.00
CA VAL A 136 -6.75 24.05 -9.91
C VAL A 136 -6.61 22.96 -8.84
N TYR A 137 -6.47 21.69 -9.25
CA TYR A 137 -6.24 20.59 -8.32
C TYR A 137 -4.89 20.67 -7.59
N ALA A 138 -3.84 21.15 -8.29
CA ALA A 138 -2.54 21.37 -7.68
C ALA A 138 -2.61 22.44 -6.57
N ILE A 139 -3.25 23.58 -6.85
CA ILE A 139 -3.46 24.66 -5.88
C ILE A 139 -4.29 24.18 -4.68
N LEU A 140 -5.36 23.42 -4.93
CA LEU A 140 -6.24 22.89 -3.91
C LEU A 140 -5.52 21.86 -3.04
N GLY A 141 -4.68 21.00 -3.63
CA GLY A 141 -3.84 20.04 -2.93
C GLY A 141 -2.81 20.72 -2.02
N ILE A 142 -2.13 21.74 -2.52
CA ILE A 142 -1.17 22.53 -1.73
C ILE A 142 -1.89 23.25 -0.58
N GLY A 143 -3.07 23.85 -0.86
CA GLY A 143 -3.88 24.51 0.17
C GLY A 143 -4.31 23.58 1.30
N LEU A 144 -4.74 22.36 0.96
CA LEU A 144 -5.07 21.33 1.95
C LEU A 144 -3.87 20.89 2.78
N LEU A 145 -2.70 20.71 2.16
CA LEU A 145 -1.47 20.37 2.88
C LEU A 145 -1.06 21.48 3.87
N VAL A 146 -1.15 22.74 3.46
CA VAL A 146 -0.87 23.89 4.34
C VAL A 146 -1.87 23.93 5.48
N ALA A 147 -3.17 23.73 5.22
CA ALA A 147 -4.21 23.70 6.26
C ALA A 147 -3.94 22.60 7.29
N VAL A 148 -3.60 21.38 6.85
CA VAL A 148 -3.25 20.28 7.76
C VAL A 148 -1.99 20.59 8.56
N ALA A 149 -0.97 21.19 7.94
CA ALA A 149 0.25 21.58 8.63
C ALA A 149 -0.01 22.62 9.71
N VAL A 150 -0.84 23.62 9.43
CA VAL A 150 -1.24 24.64 10.41
C VAL A 150 -2.04 24.03 11.58
N MET A 151 -3.00 23.12 11.27
CA MET A 151 -3.77 22.42 12.31
C MET A 151 -2.92 21.50 13.18
N ALA A 152 -1.82 20.97 12.65
CA ALA A 152 -0.90 20.12 13.41
C ALA A 152 0.05 20.92 14.34
N THR A 153 0.16 22.24 14.14
CA THR A 153 1.02 23.12 14.96
C THR A 153 0.24 23.90 16.03
N VAL A 154 -1.08 23.84 16.01
CA VAL A 154 -1.99 24.41 17.03
C VAL A 154 -2.49 23.32 17.97
#